data_78bd46b84f09386acc4db4247807500d
#
_entry.id   78bd46b84f09386acc4db4247807500d
#
_cell.length_a   1.000
_cell.length_b   1.000
_cell.length_c   1.000
_cell.angle_alpha   90.00
_cell.angle_beta   90.00
_cell.angle_gamma   90.00
#
_symmetry.space_group_name_H-M   'P 1'
#
loop_
_entity.id
_entity.type
_entity.pdbx_description
1 polymer ?
#
loop_
_entity_poly.entity_id
_entity_poly.type
_entity_poly.pdbx_seq_one_letter_code
_entity_poly.pdbx_strand_id
1 'polypeptide(L)'
;PLLIEGRKLNECIAATKVSHGADVNFGELTTQLLQILLKNKNFSLSVDTNVTKIKRANEQKWIINTTNSNSNKKLSYESKVVFIGAGGMAINLLQQMKLKEAFGYAGYPVSGKWLISHNKSLIKKHKAKVYSHVLPKAPPMSIPHLDLRVIDGSEILLFGPFAGFSFKFLKYGSSLDLFKSLK
;
A
#
# COMPACT_ATOMS: atom_id res chain seq x y z
N PRO A 1 -5.26 28.70 6.26
CA PRO A 1 -4.33 27.63 5.92
C PRO A 1 -3.09 28.17 5.22
N LEU A 2 -1.93 27.52 5.45
CA LEU A 2 -0.65 27.91 4.87
C LEU A 2 -0.68 28.09 3.33
N LEU A 3 -1.51 27.33 2.64
CA LEU A 3 -1.63 27.37 1.19
C LEU A 3 -2.25 28.67 0.63
N ILE A 4 -2.73 29.56 1.47
CA ILE A 4 -3.30 30.86 1.07
C ILE A 4 -2.24 31.97 1.15
N GLU A 5 -1.23 31.79 2.02
CA GLU A 5 -0.17 32.78 2.20
C GLU A 5 0.66 32.94 0.91
N GLY A 6 0.86 34.17 0.44
CA GLY A 6 1.68 34.48 -0.74
C GLY A 6 0.96 34.35 -2.09
N ARG A 7 -0.33 34.02 -2.14
CA ARG A 7 -1.11 34.02 -3.38
C ARG A 7 -1.38 35.45 -3.88
N LYS A 8 -1.53 35.57 -5.19
CA LYS A 8 -1.97 36.83 -5.80
C LYS A 8 -3.41 37.13 -5.41
N LEU A 9 -3.73 38.38 -5.07
CA LEU A 9 -5.07 38.80 -4.64
C LEU A 9 -6.16 38.57 -5.69
N ASN A 10 -5.79 38.58 -6.97
CA ASN A 10 -6.71 38.40 -8.10
C ASN A 10 -6.78 36.96 -8.60
N GLU A 11 -6.16 36.00 -7.89
CA GLU A 11 -6.24 34.60 -8.26
C GLU A 11 -7.62 34.04 -7.88
N CYS A 12 -8.35 33.54 -8.87
CA CYS A 12 -9.63 32.91 -8.65
C CYS A 12 -9.42 31.54 -8.00
N ILE A 13 -10.00 31.33 -6.84
CA ILE A 13 -9.94 30.05 -6.10
C ILE A 13 -11.33 29.59 -5.71
N ALA A 14 -11.54 28.30 -5.72
CA ALA A 14 -12.71 27.65 -5.16
C ALA A 14 -12.27 26.48 -4.27
N ALA A 15 -12.99 26.22 -3.21
CA ALA A 15 -12.69 25.10 -2.32
C ALA A 15 -13.98 24.45 -1.82
N THR A 16 -13.95 23.14 -1.71
CA THR A 16 -14.98 22.35 -1.03
C THR A 16 -14.42 21.89 0.30
N LYS A 17 -15.18 22.06 1.37
CA LYS A 17 -14.78 21.60 2.71
C LYS A 17 -15.66 20.44 3.16
N VAL A 18 -15.02 19.37 3.62
CA VAL A 18 -15.66 18.25 4.32
C VAL A 18 -15.20 18.29 5.78
N SER A 19 -16.13 18.37 6.72
CA SER A 19 -15.83 18.51 8.15
C SER A 19 -15.57 17.17 8.85
N HIS A 20 -16.04 16.08 8.27
CA HIS A 20 -15.96 14.74 8.84
C HIS A 20 -14.85 13.95 8.14
N GLY A 21 -13.63 14.18 8.54
CA GLY A 21 -12.47 13.42 8.10
C GLY A 21 -11.81 12.70 9.28
N ALA A 22 -11.21 11.55 9.01
CA ALA A 22 -10.45 10.81 10.01
C ALA A 22 -9.18 10.22 9.41
N ASP A 23 -8.15 10.10 10.23
CA ASP A 23 -7.01 9.24 9.93
C ASP A 23 -7.27 7.85 10.48
N VAL A 24 -6.90 6.83 9.70
CA VAL A 24 -7.04 5.43 10.10
C VAL A 24 -5.65 4.83 10.27
N ASN A 25 -5.38 4.27 11.44
CA ASN A 25 -4.22 3.42 11.66
C ASN A 25 -4.52 2.02 11.13
N PHE A 26 -4.13 1.76 9.88
CA PHE A 26 -4.38 0.46 9.24
C PHE A 26 -3.61 -0.69 9.90
N GLY A 27 -2.48 -0.42 10.53
CA GLY A 27 -1.74 -1.42 11.29
C GLY A 27 -2.54 -1.92 12.49
N GLU A 28 -3.06 -0.99 13.29
CA GLU A 28 -3.90 -1.31 14.43
C GLU A 28 -5.20 -1.98 14.02
N LEU A 29 -5.87 -1.47 12.98
CA LEU A 29 -7.07 -2.09 12.43
C LEU A 29 -6.81 -3.54 12.00
N THR A 30 -5.70 -3.80 11.32
CA THR A 30 -5.33 -5.16 10.90
C THR A 30 -5.09 -6.06 12.12
N THR A 31 -4.40 -5.56 13.14
CA THR A 31 -4.16 -6.28 14.38
C THR A 31 -5.47 -6.68 15.07
N GLN A 32 -6.40 -5.75 15.20
CA GLN A 32 -7.71 -6.00 15.82
C GLN A 32 -8.53 -7.01 15.02
N LEU A 33 -8.57 -6.90 13.70
CA LEU A 33 -9.25 -7.86 12.83
C LEU A 33 -8.66 -9.28 12.96
N LEU A 34 -7.34 -9.40 13.01
CA LEU A 34 -6.67 -10.68 13.23
C LEU A 34 -6.97 -11.27 14.61
N GLN A 35 -7.00 -10.44 15.66
CA GLN A 35 -7.39 -10.89 17.01
C GLN A 35 -8.81 -11.44 17.06
N ILE A 36 -9.75 -10.86 16.29
CA ILE A 36 -11.12 -11.39 16.17
C ILE A 36 -11.11 -12.73 15.45
N LEU A 37 -10.39 -12.85 14.33
CA LEU A 37 -10.29 -14.07 13.54
C LEU A 37 -9.64 -15.23 14.33
N LEU A 38 -8.63 -14.93 15.13
CA LEU A 38 -7.94 -15.92 15.97
C LEU A 38 -8.83 -16.56 17.04
N LYS A 39 -9.98 -15.96 17.36
CA LYS A 39 -11.00 -16.59 18.22
C LYS A 39 -11.77 -17.71 17.52
N ASN A 40 -11.70 -17.79 16.19
CA ASN A 40 -12.36 -18.83 15.42
C ASN A 40 -11.44 -20.04 15.29
N LYS A 41 -11.88 -21.20 15.81
CA LYS A 41 -11.14 -22.47 15.77
C LYS A 41 -10.78 -22.96 14.37
N ASN A 42 -11.48 -22.48 13.35
CA ASN A 42 -11.24 -22.84 11.95
C ASN A 42 -10.28 -21.86 11.24
N PHE A 43 -9.74 -20.87 11.97
CA PHE A 43 -8.78 -19.91 11.44
C PHE A 43 -7.39 -20.17 12.02
N SER A 44 -6.38 -20.15 11.16
CA SER A 44 -4.98 -20.21 11.59
C SER A 44 -4.17 -19.13 10.88
N LEU A 45 -3.26 -18.50 11.60
CA LEU A 45 -2.36 -17.48 11.12
C LEU A 45 -0.92 -17.98 11.19
N SER A 46 -0.21 -17.91 10.09
CA SER A 46 1.23 -18.19 10.04
C SER A 46 1.98 -16.90 9.72
N VAL A 47 2.62 -16.31 10.72
CA VAL A 47 3.50 -15.15 10.57
C VAL A 47 4.90 -15.57 10.15
N ASP A 48 5.72 -14.63 9.70
CA ASP A 48 7.10 -14.87 9.24
C ASP A 48 7.18 -16.00 8.19
N THR A 49 6.14 -16.15 7.40
CA THR A 49 5.99 -17.25 6.46
C THR A 49 5.79 -16.75 5.04
N ASN A 50 6.77 -16.99 4.19
CA ASN A 50 6.74 -16.60 2.78
C ASN A 50 6.12 -17.71 1.94
N VAL A 51 5.13 -17.34 1.12
CA VAL A 51 4.65 -18.21 0.04
C VAL A 51 5.68 -18.21 -1.07
N THR A 52 6.30 -19.35 -1.32
CA THR A 52 7.38 -19.48 -2.31
C THR A 52 6.89 -20.00 -3.65
N LYS A 53 5.80 -20.77 -3.65
CA LYS A 53 5.21 -21.31 -4.88
C LYS A 53 3.74 -21.66 -4.68
N ILE A 54 2.94 -21.35 -5.69
CA ILE A 54 1.56 -21.84 -5.81
C ILE A 54 1.45 -22.60 -7.12
N LYS A 55 0.94 -23.81 -7.08
CA LYS A 55 0.72 -24.64 -8.27
C LYS A 55 -0.60 -25.38 -8.19
N ARG A 56 -1.21 -25.63 -9.33
CA ARG A 56 -2.41 -26.45 -9.43
C ARG A 56 -2.01 -27.92 -9.29
N ALA A 57 -2.65 -28.65 -8.39
CA ALA A 57 -2.47 -30.09 -8.27
C ALA A 57 -3.39 -30.86 -9.19
N ASN A 58 -4.67 -30.40 -9.27
CA ASN A 58 -5.70 -30.89 -10.19
C ASN A 58 -6.78 -29.79 -10.35
N GLU A 59 -7.89 -30.09 -10.99
CA GLU A 59 -8.95 -29.10 -11.23
C GLU A 59 -9.57 -28.51 -9.97
N GLN A 60 -9.49 -29.21 -8.84
CA GLN A 60 -10.14 -28.84 -7.59
C GLN A 60 -9.18 -28.44 -6.47
N LYS A 61 -7.85 -28.57 -6.70
CA LYS A 61 -6.86 -28.36 -5.61
C LYS A 61 -5.65 -27.56 -6.04
N TRP A 62 -5.22 -26.71 -5.14
CA TRP A 62 -3.98 -25.95 -5.18
C TRP A 62 -3.00 -26.46 -4.13
N ILE A 63 -1.72 -26.46 -4.45
CA ILE A 63 -0.62 -26.69 -3.51
C ILE A 63 0.10 -25.37 -3.30
N ILE A 64 0.20 -24.95 -2.05
CA ILE A 64 0.85 -23.74 -1.59
C ILE A 64 2.11 -24.12 -0.82
N ASN A 65 3.28 -23.86 -1.38
CA ASN A 65 4.55 -24.08 -0.70
C ASN A 65 4.98 -22.82 0.03
N THR A 66 5.42 -22.97 1.27
CA THR A 66 5.86 -21.88 2.12
C THR A 66 7.21 -22.16 2.74
N THR A 67 7.90 -21.09 3.13
CA THR A 67 9.12 -21.15 3.93
C THR A 67 9.03 -20.14 5.06
N ASN A 68 9.20 -20.60 6.29
CA ASN A 68 9.29 -19.72 7.44
C ASN A 68 10.64 -18.99 7.43
N SER A 69 10.64 -17.66 7.53
CA SER A 69 11.82 -16.81 7.39
C SER A 69 12.81 -16.96 8.53
N ASN A 70 12.35 -17.34 9.73
CA ASN A 70 13.19 -17.44 10.92
C ASN A 70 13.81 -18.83 11.06
N SER A 71 13.03 -19.89 10.80
CA SER A 71 13.46 -21.28 10.99
C SER A 71 13.87 -21.99 9.70
N ASN A 72 13.69 -21.37 8.54
CA ASN A 72 13.85 -21.99 7.21
C ASN A 72 13.00 -23.26 7.01
N LYS A 73 12.03 -23.52 7.89
CA LYS A 73 11.12 -24.65 7.78
C LYS A 73 10.24 -24.51 6.55
N LYS A 74 10.23 -25.52 5.72
CA LYS A 74 9.38 -25.61 4.52
C LYS A 74 8.12 -26.40 4.83
N LEU A 75 6.97 -25.87 4.44
CA LEU A 75 5.67 -26.51 4.58
C LEU A 75 4.91 -26.45 3.26
N SER A 76 3.99 -27.37 3.09
CA SER A 76 3.10 -27.42 1.93
C SER A 76 1.67 -27.58 2.43
N TYR A 77 0.79 -26.75 1.87
CA TYR A 77 -0.65 -26.78 2.18
C TYR A 77 -1.43 -27.12 0.92
N GLU A 78 -2.55 -27.81 1.11
CA GLU A 78 -3.52 -28.04 0.07
C GLU A 78 -4.77 -27.19 0.33
N SER A 79 -5.34 -26.59 -0.73
CA SER A 79 -6.56 -25.82 -0.63
C SER A 79 -7.38 -25.90 -1.91
N LYS A 80 -8.71 -25.83 -1.79
CA LYS A 80 -9.63 -25.70 -2.93
C LYS A 80 -9.64 -24.29 -3.50
N VAL A 81 -9.40 -23.28 -2.66
CA VAL A 81 -9.43 -21.85 -3.02
C VAL A 81 -8.20 -21.17 -2.46
N VAL A 82 -7.61 -20.28 -3.23
CA VAL A 82 -6.50 -19.42 -2.81
C VAL A 82 -6.88 -17.97 -3.04
N PHE A 83 -6.85 -17.16 -1.99
CA PHE A 83 -6.99 -15.72 -2.08
C PHE A 83 -5.62 -15.08 -1.99
N ILE A 84 -5.24 -14.28 -2.98
CA ILE A 84 -3.92 -13.63 -3.04
C ILE A 84 -4.07 -12.18 -2.63
N GLY A 85 -3.75 -11.88 -1.37
CA GLY A 85 -3.71 -10.52 -0.81
C GLY A 85 -2.27 -10.01 -0.64
N ALA A 86 -1.38 -10.28 -1.60
CA ALA A 86 0.06 -10.06 -1.47
C ALA A 86 0.54 -8.66 -1.91
N GLY A 87 -0.39 -7.68 -2.06
CA GLY A 87 -0.04 -6.33 -2.50
C GLY A 87 0.76 -6.33 -3.80
N GLY A 88 1.88 -5.62 -3.86
CA GLY A 88 2.73 -5.55 -5.05
C GLY A 88 3.28 -6.90 -5.53
N MET A 89 3.36 -7.91 -4.67
CA MET A 89 3.83 -9.26 -5.05
C MET A 89 2.74 -10.16 -5.64
N ALA A 90 1.48 -9.70 -5.70
CA ALA A 90 0.36 -10.49 -6.21
C ALA A 90 0.58 -10.94 -7.65
N ILE A 91 1.08 -10.06 -8.52
CA ILE A 91 1.34 -10.39 -9.94
C ILE A 91 2.34 -11.53 -10.08
N ASN A 92 3.41 -11.53 -9.28
CA ASN A 92 4.43 -12.56 -9.33
C ASN A 92 3.87 -13.95 -8.92
N LEU A 93 2.98 -13.98 -7.94
CA LEU A 93 2.31 -15.21 -7.52
C LEU A 93 1.32 -15.70 -8.58
N LEU A 94 0.53 -14.80 -9.18
CA LEU A 94 -0.39 -15.14 -10.27
C LEU A 94 0.34 -15.72 -11.48
N GLN A 95 1.47 -15.13 -11.87
CA GLN A 95 2.30 -15.64 -12.97
C GLN A 95 2.85 -17.05 -12.68
N GLN A 96 3.24 -17.32 -11.41
CA GLN A 96 3.67 -18.67 -11.01
C GLN A 96 2.57 -19.72 -11.14
N MET A 97 1.31 -19.31 -10.97
CA MET A 97 0.14 -20.18 -11.12
C MET A 97 -0.14 -20.54 -12.59
N LYS A 98 0.54 -19.89 -13.55
CA LYS A 98 0.36 -20.08 -15.00
C LYS A 98 -1.09 -19.90 -15.47
N LEU A 99 -1.78 -18.95 -14.86
CA LEU A 99 -3.13 -18.57 -15.30
C LEU A 99 -3.04 -17.76 -16.59
N LYS A 100 -3.87 -18.11 -17.57
CA LYS A 100 -3.89 -17.42 -18.87
C LYS A 100 -4.18 -15.92 -18.72
N GLU A 101 -5.03 -15.57 -17.76
CA GLU A 101 -5.44 -14.21 -17.44
C GLU A 101 -4.30 -13.35 -16.85
N ALA A 102 -3.22 -13.97 -16.39
CA ALA A 102 -2.04 -13.29 -15.86
C ALA A 102 -0.92 -13.07 -16.90
N PHE A 103 -1.06 -13.59 -18.10
CA PHE A 103 -0.07 -13.40 -19.16
C PHE A 103 -0.10 -11.98 -19.73
N GLY A 104 1.07 -11.44 -20.04
CA GLY A 104 1.21 -10.11 -20.63
C GLY A 104 1.08 -8.95 -19.63
N TYR A 105 0.89 -9.24 -18.34
CA TYR A 105 0.89 -8.21 -17.29
C TYR A 105 2.21 -8.19 -16.55
N ALA A 106 2.71 -6.99 -16.27
CA ALA A 106 3.89 -6.76 -15.46
C ALA A 106 3.62 -5.69 -14.41
N GLY A 107 4.40 -5.70 -13.33
CA GLY A 107 4.35 -4.66 -12.33
C GLY A 107 5.13 -3.41 -12.77
N TYR A 108 4.57 -2.23 -12.57
CA TYR A 108 5.30 -0.97 -12.70
C TYR A 108 5.25 -0.23 -11.36
N PRO A 109 6.29 -0.35 -10.52
CA PRO A 109 6.25 0.16 -9.16
C PRO A 109 6.51 1.67 -9.14
N VAL A 110 5.48 2.42 -8.79
CA VAL A 110 5.55 3.85 -8.52
C VAL A 110 5.57 4.06 -7.02
N SER A 111 6.55 4.80 -6.53
CA SER A 111 6.66 5.17 -5.12
C SER A 111 6.26 6.63 -4.91
N GLY A 112 5.70 6.93 -3.74
CA GLY A 112 5.45 8.30 -3.30
C GLY A 112 6.40 8.66 -2.15
N LYS A 113 7.16 9.73 -2.30
CA LYS A 113 7.98 10.30 -1.23
C LYS A 113 7.29 11.51 -0.63
N TRP A 114 7.42 11.69 0.67
CA TRP A 114 6.81 12.78 1.40
C TRP A 114 7.87 13.57 2.16
N LEU A 115 7.73 14.89 2.14
CA LEU A 115 8.40 15.74 3.11
C LEU A 115 7.56 15.76 4.38
N ILE A 116 8.23 15.61 5.53
CA ILE A 116 7.57 15.53 6.83
C ILE A 116 8.04 16.72 7.66
N SER A 117 7.09 17.41 8.30
CA SER A 117 7.38 18.48 9.26
C SER A 117 6.73 18.21 10.61
N HIS A 118 7.51 18.29 11.66
CA HIS A 118 7.08 18.25 13.06
C HIS A 118 7.00 19.64 13.67
N ASN A 119 7.15 20.72 12.88
CA ASN A 119 7.13 22.09 13.38
C ASN A 119 5.75 22.48 13.88
N LYS A 120 5.63 22.64 15.19
CA LYS A 120 4.37 22.94 15.88
C LYS A 120 3.73 24.25 15.41
N SER A 121 4.53 25.27 15.03
CA SER A 121 3.99 26.55 14.54
C SER A 121 3.32 26.39 13.17
N LEU A 122 3.90 25.60 12.28
CA LEU A 122 3.30 25.28 10.97
C LEU A 122 2.05 24.41 11.14
N ILE A 123 2.10 23.40 12.01
CA ILE A 123 0.98 22.53 12.33
C ILE A 123 -0.24 23.33 12.83
N LYS A 124 0.00 24.30 13.72
CA LYS A 124 -1.06 25.19 14.23
C LYS A 124 -1.73 26.01 13.12
N LYS A 125 -0.99 26.41 12.10
CA LYS A 125 -1.50 27.19 10.96
C LYS A 125 -2.25 26.36 9.92
N HIS A 126 -2.04 25.03 9.89
CA HIS A 126 -2.61 24.15 8.87
C HIS A 126 -3.29 22.94 9.49
N LYS A 127 -4.58 23.06 9.79
CA LYS A 127 -5.42 22.01 10.40
C LYS A 127 -6.34 21.35 9.37
N ALA A 128 -5.77 20.93 8.23
CA ALA A 128 -6.55 20.34 7.15
C ALA A 128 -5.73 19.33 6.34
N LYS A 129 -6.43 18.51 5.54
CA LYS A 129 -5.87 17.82 4.37
C LYS A 129 -6.35 18.59 3.15
N VAL A 130 -5.43 19.07 2.34
CA VAL A 130 -5.75 19.93 1.19
C VAL A 130 -5.23 19.30 -0.08
N TYR A 131 -6.16 18.92 -0.95
CA TYR A 131 -5.89 18.37 -2.27
C TYR A 131 -6.08 19.45 -3.32
N SER A 132 -5.09 19.62 -4.20
CA SER A 132 -5.21 20.50 -5.34
C SER A 132 -5.97 19.83 -6.48
N HIS A 133 -6.60 20.65 -7.33
CA HIS A 133 -7.27 20.16 -8.53
C HIS A 133 -6.23 19.58 -9.51
N VAL A 134 -6.49 18.38 -9.99
CA VAL A 134 -5.63 17.70 -10.96
C VAL A 134 -6.02 18.16 -12.37
N LEU A 135 -5.06 18.63 -13.14
CA LEU A 135 -5.28 19.00 -14.55
C LEU A 135 -5.68 17.76 -15.37
N PRO A 136 -6.57 17.93 -16.38
CA PRO A 136 -6.91 16.84 -17.28
C PRO A 136 -5.65 16.21 -17.89
N LYS A 137 -5.59 14.87 -17.93
CA LYS A 137 -4.45 14.09 -18.45
C LYS A 137 -3.15 14.17 -17.63
N ALA A 138 -3.15 14.75 -16.45
CA ALA A 138 -1.97 14.73 -15.58
C ALA A 138 -1.71 13.28 -15.09
N PRO A 139 -0.43 12.86 -15.01
CA PRO A 139 -0.09 11.55 -14.49
C PRO A 139 -0.56 11.38 -13.04
N PRO A 140 -0.80 10.15 -12.57
CA PRO A 140 -1.06 9.89 -11.16
C PRO A 140 0.03 10.48 -10.26
N MET A 141 -0.35 11.03 -9.10
CA MET A 141 0.57 11.64 -8.13
C MET A 141 1.39 12.84 -8.66
N SER A 142 0.89 13.51 -9.69
CA SER A 142 1.59 14.66 -10.29
C SER A 142 1.49 15.95 -9.48
N ILE A 143 0.53 16.04 -8.55
CA ILE A 143 0.31 17.24 -7.74
C ILE A 143 0.48 16.90 -6.27
N PRO A 144 1.54 17.41 -5.63
CA PRO A 144 1.70 17.31 -4.19
C PRO A 144 0.57 18.05 -3.46
N HIS A 145 0.17 17.52 -2.32
CA HIS A 145 -0.78 18.17 -1.42
C HIS A 145 -0.19 18.30 -0.01
N LEU A 146 -0.77 19.16 0.80
CA LEU A 146 -0.33 19.41 2.18
C LEU A 146 -1.38 18.87 3.13
N ASP A 147 -1.00 17.86 3.90
CA ASP A 147 -1.90 17.14 4.80
C ASP A 147 -1.46 17.26 6.25
N LEU A 148 -2.37 17.68 7.11
CA LEU A 148 -2.26 17.34 8.52
C LEU A 148 -2.61 15.85 8.70
N ARG A 149 -1.72 15.12 9.37
CA ARG A 149 -1.94 13.73 9.76
C ARG A 149 -1.82 13.59 11.27
N VAL A 150 -2.66 12.75 11.84
CA VAL A 150 -2.51 12.30 13.23
C VAL A 150 -2.06 10.85 13.21
N ILE A 151 -0.82 10.61 13.60
CA ILE A 151 -0.21 9.27 13.61
C ILE A 151 0.21 8.97 15.05
N ASP A 152 -0.35 7.91 15.62
CA ASP A 152 -0.10 7.48 17.00
C ASP A 152 -0.22 8.64 18.00
N GLY A 153 -1.28 9.44 17.87
CA GLY A 153 -1.54 10.60 18.74
C GLY A 153 -0.68 11.84 18.45
N SER A 154 0.23 11.79 17.50
CA SER A 154 1.11 12.89 17.15
C SER A 154 0.68 13.56 15.83
N GLU A 155 0.54 14.89 15.88
CA GLU A 155 0.25 15.69 14.70
C GLU A 155 1.53 15.95 13.88
N ILE A 156 1.47 15.68 12.58
CA ILE A 156 2.55 15.97 11.63
C ILE A 156 1.97 16.58 10.35
N LEU A 157 2.78 17.35 9.63
CA LEU A 157 2.47 17.80 8.28
C LEU A 157 3.22 16.94 7.27
N LEU A 158 2.51 16.51 6.26
CA LEU A 158 3.05 15.80 5.10
C LEU A 158 2.84 16.66 3.85
N PHE A 159 3.92 16.89 3.10
CA PHE A 159 3.86 17.53 1.79
C PHE A 159 4.33 16.56 0.71
N GLY A 160 3.47 16.25 -0.24
CA GLY A 160 3.68 15.25 -1.28
C GLY A 160 2.35 14.69 -1.81
N PRO A 161 2.35 13.51 -2.42
CA PRO A 161 3.52 12.68 -2.71
C PRO A 161 4.35 13.24 -3.87
N PHE A 162 5.64 13.01 -3.84
CA PHE A 162 6.53 13.18 -4.98
C PHE A 162 6.74 11.81 -5.63
N ALA A 163 6.31 11.68 -6.87
CA ALA A 163 6.41 10.42 -7.60
C ALA A 163 7.87 10.01 -7.77
N GLY A 164 8.14 8.74 -7.55
CA GLY A 164 9.43 8.12 -7.78
C GLY A 164 9.27 6.74 -8.39
N PHE A 165 10.34 6.21 -8.92
CA PHE A 165 10.42 4.84 -9.44
C PHE A 165 11.18 3.96 -8.46
N SER A 166 10.77 2.70 -8.34
CA SER A 166 11.46 1.69 -7.54
C SER A 166 11.46 0.36 -8.28
N PHE A 167 12.54 -0.40 -8.17
CA PHE A 167 12.59 -1.79 -8.63
C PHE A 167 11.91 -2.75 -7.66
N LYS A 168 11.71 -2.32 -6.41
CA LYS A 168 11.08 -3.12 -5.35
C LYS A 168 9.58 -2.95 -5.39
N PHE A 169 8.83 -4.03 -5.31
CA PHE A 169 7.37 -4.02 -5.26
C PHE A 169 6.81 -3.83 -3.84
N LEU A 170 7.63 -4.10 -2.84
CA LEU A 170 7.30 -3.90 -1.43
C LEU A 170 8.44 -3.17 -0.71
N LYS A 171 8.17 -2.55 0.42
CA LYS A 171 9.16 -1.85 1.25
C LYS A 171 10.40 -2.72 1.53
N TYR A 172 10.16 -3.99 1.84
CA TYR A 172 11.22 -5.00 2.11
C TYR A 172 11.41 -5.98 0.94
N GLY A 173 10.98 -5.58 -0.28
CA GLY A 173 11.15 -6.38 -1.48
C GLY A 173 12.57 -6.38 -2.00
N SER A 174 12.78 -7.15 -3.06
CA SER A 174 14.04 -7.26 -3.79
C SER A 174 14.11 -6.23 -4.92
N SER A 175 15.32 -5.68 -5.19
CA SER A 175 15.57 -4.88 -6.39
C SER A 175 15.41 -5.66 -7.71
N LEU A 176 15.20 -6.96 -7.64
CA LEU A 176 14.93 -7.82 -8.79
C LEU A 176 13.40 -8.06 -9.01
N ASP A 177 12.53 -7.51 -8.18
CA ASP A 177 11.09 -7.79 -8.26
C ASP A 177 10.49 -7.37 -9.60
N LEU A 178 10.88 -6.20 -10.12
CA LEU A 178 10.46 -5.74 -11.44
C LEU A 178 10.81 -6.76 -12.52
N PHE A 179 12.07 -7.18 -12.59
CA PHE A 179 12.55 -8.12 -13.61
C PHE A 179 11.87 -9.48 -13.49
N LYS A 180 11.59 -9.94 -12.27
CA LYS A 180 10.86 -11.19 -12.05
C LYS A 180 9.40 -11.12 -12.50
N SER A 181 8.82 -9.93 -12.64
CA SER A 181 7.46 -9.72 -13.10
C SER A 181 7.33 -9.62 -14.63
N LEU A 182 8.45 -9.53 -15.36
CA LEU A 182 8.49 -9.45 -16.82
C LEU A 182 8.47 -10.87 -17.43
N LYS A 183 7.36 -11.59 -17.29
CA LYS A 183 7.19 -12.97 -17.78
C LYS A 183 6.01 -13.11 -18.70
#